data_a6ec773eac6204ae0d1fab5e409b8932
#
_entry.id   a6ec773eac6204ae0d1fab5e409b8932
#
_cell.length_a   1.000
_cell.length_b   1.000
_cell.length_c   1.000
_cell.angle_alpha   90.00
_cell.angle_beta   90.00
_cell.angle_gamma   90.00
#
_symmetry.space_group_name_H-M   'P 1'
#
loop_
_entity.id
_entity.type
_entity.pdbx_description
1 polymer ?
#
loop_
_entity_poly.entity_id
_entity_poly.type
_entity_poly.pdbx_seq_one_letter_code
_entity_poly.pdbx_strand_id
1 'polypeptide(L)'
;PSFAPDGSRIVFNSDRGGAPQLYVMNSDGSNQQRVSFGQGRYTTPVWSPRGDLIAYTRIAGDFRVGTMRPDGSGERLLTDSWQAEAPSWAPNGRVIQFFRTAKGSGKTSIWQVDLTGANERKLPTPVDGSDPAWGPVFP
;
A
#
# COMPACT_ATOMS: atom_id res chain seq x y z
N PRO A 1 9.35 5.91 1.31
CA PRO A 1 9.30 6.25 -0.12
C PRO A 1 9.44 5.00 -1.00
N SER A 2 8.89 5.06 -2.19
CA SER A 2 8.94 3.96 -3.15
C SER A 2 9.15 4.51 -4.56
N PHE A 3 10.08 3.90 -5.30
CA PHE A 3 10.35 4.27 -6.68
C PHE A 3 9.36 3.63 -7.64
N ALA A 4 9.00 4.36 -8.69
CA ALA A 4 8.40 3.76 -9.87
C ALA A 4 9.36 2.72 -10.47
N PRO A 5 8.86 1.66 -11.14
CA PRO A 5 9.74 0.59 -11.63
C PRO A 5 10.78 1.05 -12.66
N ASP A 6 10.51 2.14 -13.39
CA ASP A 6 11.48 2.73 -14.32
C ASP A 6 12.47 3.70 -13.64
N GLY A 7 12.34 3.93 -12.34
CA GLY A 7 13.20 4.82 -11.56
C GLY A 7 12.98 6.30 -11.79
N SER A 8 11.99 6.72 -12.60
CA SER A 8 11.80 8.13 -12.99
C SER A 8 11.09 8.95 -11.93
N ARG A 9 10.29 8.32 -11.06
CA ARG A 9 9.47 9.01 -10.05
C ARG A 9 9.52 8.28 -8.73
N ILE A 10 9.15 9.01 -7.68
CA ILE A 10 9.09 8.51 -6.30
C ILE A 10 7.73 8.88 -5.71
N VAL A 11 7.06 7.92 -5.06
CA VAL A 11 5.93 8.18 -4.19
C VAL A 11 6.40 8.20 -2.73
N PHE A 12 5.89 9.14 -1.96
CA PHE A 12 6.21 9.28 -0.54
C PHE A 12 5.02 9.88 0.20
N ASN A 13 5.05 9.79 1.52
CA ASN A 13 4.07 10.48 2.35
C ASN A 13 4.72 11.67 3.03
N SER A 14 3.94 12.73 3.24
CA SER A 14 4.39 13.95 3.90
C SER A 14 3.24 14.58 4.67
N ASP A 15 3.55 15.13 5.83
CA ASP A 15 2.61 15.85 6.68
C ASP A 15 2.64 17.37 6.45
N ARG A 16 3.29 17.82 5.36
CA ARG A 16 3.46 19.26 5.06
C ARG A 16 2.16 20.05 4.99
N GLY A 17 1.05 19.38 4.67
CA GLY A 17 -0.29 19.96 4.62
C GLY A 17 -1.14 19.69 5.87
N GLY A 18 -0.57 19.12 6.93
CA GLY A 18 -1.26 18.72 8.16
C GLY A 18 -1.16 17.22 8.40
N ALA A 19 -2.21 16.45 8.12
CA ALA A 19 -2.15 14.98 8.21
C ALA A 19 -1.30 14.42 7.07
N PRO A 20 -0.62 13.27 7.27
CA PRO A 20 0.16 12.63 6.21
C PRO A 20 -0.68 12.30 4.98
N GLN A 21 -0.19 12.72 3.82
CA GLN A 21 -0.81 12.49 2.51
C GLN A 21 0.25 11.98 1.53
N LEU A 22 -0.19 11.40 0.42
CA LEU A 22 0.72 10.90 -0.61
C LEU A 22 1.08 12.00 -1.61
N TYR A 23 2.35 12.01 -1.96
CA TYR A 23 2.95 12.90 -2.95
C TYR A 23 3.74 12.08 -3.95
N VAL A 24 3.76 12.52 -5.19
CA VAL A 24 4.62 11.97 -6.24
C VAL A 24 5.55 13.07 -6.73
N MET A 25 6.81 12.74 -6.94
CA MET A 25 7.82 13.65 -7.48
C MET A 25 8.68 12.96 -8.51
N ASN A 26 9.40 13.73 -9.32
CA ASN A 26 10.48 13.19 -10.14
C ASN A 26 11.62 12.70 -9.24
N SER A 27 12.41 11.75 -9.73
CA SER A 27 13.49 11.15 -8.94
C SER A 27 14.59 12.15 -8.52
N ASP A 28 14.68 13.30 -9.21
CA ASP A 28 15.57 14.40 -8.83
C ASP A 28 14.97 15.34 -7.76
N GLY A 29 13.78 15.05 -7.26
CA GLY A 29 13.07 15.85 -6.27
C GLY A 29 12.19 16.96 -6.84
N SER A 30 12.18 17.15 -8.16
CA SER A 30 11.36 18.18 -8.80
C SER A 30 9.92 17.73 -9.01
N ASN A 31 9.04 18.68 -9.33
CA ASN A 31 7.63 18.46 -9.66
C ASN A 31 6.89 17.64 -8.59
N GLN A 32 6.98 18.09 -7.35
CA GLN A 32 6.29 17.43 -6.23
C GLN A 32 4.80 17.76 -6.26
N GLN A 33 3.96 16.74 -6.34
CA GLN A 33 2.50 16.89 -6.42
C GLN A 33 1.83 15.99 -5.40
N ARG A 34 0.87 16.54 -4.67
CA ARG A 34 -0.01 15.76 -3.81
C ARG A 34 -0.99 14.96 -4.67
N VAL A 35 -1.15 13.66 -4.36
CA VAL A 35 -2.03 12.76 -5.13
C VAL A 35 -3.13 12.12 -4.29
N SER A 36 -3.13 12.32 -2.96
CA SER A 36 -4.22 11.85 -2.10
C SER A 36 -4.95 13.02 -1.46
N PHE A 37 -6.27 12.96 -1.42
CA PHE A 37 -7.13 14.04 -0.94
C PHE A 37 -8.26 13.56 -0.04
N GLY A 38 -8.33 12.27 0.25
CA GLY A 38 -9.36 11.69 1.10
C GLY A 38 -9.14 12.01 2.59
N GLN A 39 -10.11 11.65 3.40
CA GLN A 39 -10.05 11.83 4.84
C GLN A 39 -9.03 10.89 5.48
N GLY A 40 -8.46 11.33 6.61
CA GLY A 40 -7.52 10.55 7.39
C GLY A 40 -6.09 10.73 6.94
N ARG A 41 -5.29 9.70 7.18
CA ARG A 41 -3.86 9.67 6.88
C ARG A 41 -3.58 8.63 5.81
N TYR A 42 -2.65 8.94 4.93
CA TYR A 42 -2.16 8.01 3.91
C TYR A 42 -0.70 7.73 4.19
N THR A 43 -0.35 6.47 4.36
CA THR A 43 1.00 6.05 4.74
C THR A 43 1.44 4.81 3.96
N THR A 44 2.70 4.45 4.12
CA THR A 44 3.31 3.23 3.54
C THR A 44 3.03 3.04 2.05
N PRO A 45 3.25 4.08 1.20
CA PRO A 45 2.99 3.91 -0.23
C PRO A 45 4.02 3.00 -0.88
N VAL A 46 3.56 2.13 -1.78
CA VAL A 46 4.41 1.22 -2.54
C VAL A 46 3.95 1.22 -4.00
N TRP A 47 4.86 1.55 -4.90
CA TRP A 47 4.58 1.57 -6.34
C TRP A 47 4.51 0.14 -6.89
N SER A 48 3.50 -0.12 -7.73
CA SER A 48 3.35 -1.40 -8.40
C SER A 48 4.53 -1.69 -9.33
N PRO A 49 4.99 -2.96 -9.44
CA PRO A 49 6.03 -3.34 -10.40
C PRO A 49 5.61 -3.12 -11.86
N ARG A 50 4.32 -2.94 -12.13
CA ARG A 50 3.79 -2.60 -13.46
C ARG A 50 3.78 -1.09 -13.72
N GLY A 51 4.01 -0.26 -12.69
CA GLY A 51 4.01 1.19 -12.81
C GLY A 51 2.64 1.86 -12.87
N ASP A 52 1.57 1.11 -12.87
CA ASP A 52 0.20 1.58 -13.11
C ASP A 52 -0.55 2.01 -11.84
N LEU A 53 -0.15 1.50 -10.68
CA LEU A 53 -0.84 1.75 -9.42
C LEU A 53 0.14 2.01 -8.28
N ILE A 54 -0.36 2.68 -7.26
CA ILE A 54 0.29 2.85 -5.96
C ILE A 54 -0.60 2.19 -4.91
N ALA A 55 -0.05 1.29 -4.11
CA ALA A 55 -0.73 0.73 -2.95
C ALA A 55 -0.33 1.53 -1.70
N TYR A 56 -1.23 1.63 -0.75
CA TYR A 56 -1.00 2.43 0.46
C TYR A 56 -1.85 1.90 1.62
N THR A 57 -1.56 2.40 2.82
CA THR A 57 -2.41 2.27 3.99
C THR A 57 -3.15 3.58 4.22
N ARG A 58 -4.47 3.53 4.36
CA ARG A 58 -5.29 4.67 4.77
C ARG A 58 -5.80 4.46 6.19
N ILE A 59 -5.59 5.47 7.02
CA ILE A 59 -5.98 5.46 8.44
C ILE A 59 -7.07 6.52 8.64
N ALA A 60 -8.31 6.07 8.78
CA ALA A 60 -9.47 6.91 9.01
C ALA A 60 -10.43 6.18 9.96
N GLY A 61 -10.05 6.09 11.23
CA GLY A 61 -10.74 5.27 12.23
C GLY A 61 -10.23 3.83 12.26
N ASP A 62 -10.13 3.19 11.11
CA ASP A 62 -9.49 1.89 10.94
C ASP A 62 -8.36 1.98 9.90
N PHE A 63 -7.58 0.91 9.78
CA PHE A 63 -6.46 0.83 8.84
C PHE A 63 -6.89 -0.03 7.66
N ARG A 64 -6.86 0.55 6.47
CA ARG A 64 -7.24 -0.15 5.23
C ARG A 64 -6.16 -0.04 4.17
N VAL A 65 -6.00 -1.10 3.42
CA VAL A 65 -5.15 -1.12 2.23
C VAL A 65 -5.97 -0.69 1.02
N GLY A 66 -5.42 0.22 0.24
CA GLY A 66 -6.04 0.71 -0.98
C GLY A 66 -5.04 0.88 -2.11
N THR A 67 -5.55 1.21 -3.28
CA THR A 67 -4.77 1.52 -4.47
C THR A 67 -5.29 2.77 -5.15
N MET A 68 -4.41 3.46 -5.87
CA MET A 68 -4.76 4.58 -6.74
C MET A 68 -3.80 4.62 -7.92
N ARG A 69 -4.19 5.33 -8.98
CA ARG A 69 -3.25 5.64 -10.07
C ARG A 69 -2.21 6.66 -9.58
N PRO A 70 -1.05 6.76 -10.25
CA PRO A 70 -0.02 7.72 -9.85
C PRO A 70 -0.43 9.19 -9.86
N ASP A 71 -1.50 9.54 -10.56
CA ASP A 71 -2.08 10.88 -10.55
C ASP A 71 -3.12 11.09 -9.43
N GLY A 72 -3.37 10.05 -8.62
CA GLY A 72 -4.35 10.08 -7.54
C GLY A 72 -5.76 9.66 -7.93
N SER A 73 -6.03 9.45 -9.22
CA SER A 73 -7.35 9.01 -9.68
C SER A 73 -7.59 7.53 -9.42
N GLY A 74 -8.85 7.12 -9.47
CA GLY A 74 -9.23 5.72 -9.35
C GLY A 74 -8.93 5.12 -7.98
N GLU A 75 -9.00 5.91 -6.93
CA GLU A 75 -8.79 5.40 -5.57
C GLU A 75 -9.79 4.30 -5.24
N ARG A 76 -9.29 3.19 -4.72
CA ARG A 76 -10.08 2.04 -4.36
C ARG A 76 -9.54 1.40 -3.08
N LEU A 77 -10.38 1.27 -2.06
CA LEU A 77 -10.05 0.51 -0.85
C LEU A 77 -10.32 -0.98 -1.12
N LEU A 78 -9.30 -1.80 -0.91
CA LEU A 78 -9.34 -3.23 -1.19
C LEU A 78 -9.79 -4.04 0.02
N THR A 79 -9.58 -3.52 1.22
CA THR A 79 -9.98 -4.19 2.47
C THR A 79 -11.07 -3.37 3.16
N ASP A 80 -12.02 -4.04 3.76
CA ASP A 80 -13.13 -3.42 4.49
C ASP A 80 -13.11 -3.75 5.98
N SER A 81 -12.08 -4.41 6.44
CA SER A 81 -11.98 -4.92 7.79
C SER A 81 -10.78 -4.36 8.56
N TRP A 82 -10.79 -4.63 9.83
CA TRP A 82 -9.93 -4.10 10.87
C TRP A 82 -8.42 -4.26 10.59
N GLN A 83 -7.67 -3.17 10.77
CA GLN A 83 -6.20 -3.18 10.91
C GLN A 83 -5.42 -3.87 9.78
N ALA A 84 -5.77 -3.58 8.53
CA ALA A 84 -4.95 -4.01 7.38
C ALA A 84 -3.95 -2.91 7.03
N GLU A 85 -2.65 -3.23 6.97
CA GLU A 85 -1.63 -2.22 6.70
C GLU A 85 -0.35 -2.78 6.06
N ALA A 86 0.52 -1.88 5.65
CA ALA A 86 1.85 -2.16 5.07
C ALA A 86 1.79 -3.09 3.85
N PRO A 87 1.18 -2.63 2.74
CA PRO A 87 1.05 -3.46 1.55
C PRO A 87 2.39 -3.71 0.85
N SER A 88 2.48 -4.88 0.22
CA SER A 88 3.59 -5.29 -0.63
C SER A 88 3.03 -5.96 -1.89
N TRP A 89 3.57 -5.64 -3.06
CA TRP A 89 3.09 -6.13 -4.33
C TRP A 89 3.69 -7.49 -4.69
N ALA A 90 2.87 -8.40 -5.22
CA ALA A 90 3.37 -9.56 -5.95
C ALA A 90 4.09 -9.10 -7.22
N PRO A 91 5.09 -9.86 -7.71
CA PRO A 91 5.84 -9.47 -8.92
C PRO A 91 4.98 -9.27 -10.16
N ASN A 92 3.81 -9.93 -10.25
CA ASN A 92 2.89 -9.74 -11.38
C ASN A 92 2.04 -8.46 -11.29
N GLY A 93 2.12 -7.72 -10.18
CA GLY A 93 1.35 -6.49 -9.96
C GLY A 93 -0.16 -6.67 -9.81
N ARG A 94 -0.64 -7.88 -9.48
CA ARG A 94 -2.06 -8.20 -9.39
C ARG A 94 -2.54 -8.59 -8.01
N VAL A 95 -1.61 -8.95 -7.13
CA VAL A 95 -1.90 -9.41 -5.77
C VAL A 95 -1.08 -8.60 -4.79
N ILE A 96 -1.69 -8.25 -3.68
CA ILE A 96 -1.06 -7.49 -2.61
C ILE A 96 -1.06 -8.36 -1.35
N GLN A 97 0.08 -8.42 -0.68
CA GLN A 97 0.18 -8.91 0.68
C GLN A 97 0.18 -7.74 1.66
N PHE A 98 -0.39 -7.95 2.80
CA PHE A 98 -0.42 -6.99 3.89
C PHE A 98 -0.45 -7.73 5.21
N PHE A 99 -0.19 -7.05 6.32
CA PHE A 99 -0.42 -7.67 7.60
C PHE A 99 -1.69 -7.14 8.25
N ARG A 100 -2.27 -7.96 9.11
CA ARG A 100 -3.47 -7.61 9.86
C ARG A 100 -3.29 -7.97 11.32
N THR A 101 -3.64 -7.02 12.19
CA THR A 101 -3.66 -7.25 13.63
C THR A 101 -5.03 -7.77 14.04
N ALA A 102 -5.07 -8.90 14.71
CA ALA A 102 -6.32 -9.50 15.18
C ALA A 102 -6.92 -8.66 16.31
N LYS A 103 -8.23 -8.40 16.20
CA LYS A 103 -8.97 -7.65 17.20
C LYS A 103 -9.00 -8.42 18.52
N GLY A 104 -8.55 -7.78 19.59
CA GLY A 104 -8.54 -8.33 20.95
C GLY A 104 -7.26 -9.03 21.37
N SER A 105 -6.60 -9.78 20.50
CA SER A 105 -5.36 -10.51 20.85
C SER A 105 -4.09 -9.72 20.55
N GLY A 106 -4.15 -8.75 19.64
CA GLY A 106 -2.98 -8.00 19.17
C GLY A 106 -2.04 -8.82 18.29
N LYS A 107 -2.38 -10.05 17.95
CA LYS A 107 -1.55 -10.91 17.11
C LYS A 107 -1.63 -10.47 15.66
N THR A 108 -0.49 -10.48 14.98
CA THR A 108 -0.39 -10.13 13.57
C THR A 108 -0.27 -11.37 12.70
N SER A 109 -0.80 -11.27 11.49
CA SER A 109 -0.69 -12.33 10.48
C SER A 109 -0.61 -11.72 9.09
N ILE A 110 -0.08 -12.50 8.14
CA ILE A 110 0.04 -12.09 6.75
C ILE A 110 -1.20 -12.51 5.99
N TRP A 111 -1.76 -11.57 5.24
CA TRP A 111 -2.93 -11.76 4.38
C TRP A 111 -2.60 -11.37 2.96
N GLN A 112 -3.40 -11.82 2.03
CA GLN A 112 -3.32 -11.35 0.65
C GLN A 112 -4.72 -11.04 0.11
N VAL A 113 -4.75 -10.15 -0.89
CA VAL A 113 -5.96 -9.75 -1.60
C VAL A 113 -5.59 -9.43 -3.04
N ASP A 114 -6.50 -9.68 -3.99
CA ASP A 114 -6.27 -9.24 -5.36
C ASP A 114 -6.76 -7.80 -5.60
N LEU A 115 -6.49 -7.26 -6.79
CA LEU A 115 -6.82 -5.87 -7.12
C LEU A 115 -8.31 -5.57 -7.17
N THR A 116 -9.15 -6.58 -7.19
CA THR A 116 -10.61 -6.41 -7.15
C THR A 116 -11.15 -6.36 -5.74
N GLY A 117 -10.29 -6.57 -4.74
CA GLY A 117 -10.70 -6.75 -3.34
C GLY A 117 -11.20 -8.16 -3.04
N ALA A 118 -11.17 -9.06 -4.03
CA ALA A 118 -11.59 -10.45 -3.88
C ALA A 118 -10.44 -11.34 -3.43
N ASN A 119 -10.77 -12.58 -3.07
CA ASN A 119 -9.80 -13.59 -2.67
C ASN A 119 -8.93 -13.18 -1.49
N GLU A 120 -9.49 -12.36 -0.60
CA GLU A 120 -8.82 -12.00 0.65
C GLU A 120 -8.68 -13.24 1.52
N ARG A 121 -7.44 -13.58 1.88
CA ARG A 121 -7.17 -14.77 2.68
C ARG A 121 -5.94 -14.61 3.56
N LYS A 122 -5.98 -15.26 4.70
CA LYS A 122 -4.84 -15.37 5.60
C LYS A 122 -3.86 -16.39 5.05
N LEU A 123 -2.57 -16.03 5.04
CA LEU A 123 -1.50 -16.96 4.71
C LEU A 123 -1.03 -17.68 5.97
N PRO A 124 -0.78 -18.99 5.89
CA PRO A 124 -0.29 -19.73 7.04
C PRO A 124 1.15 -19.31 7.38
N THR A 125 1.36 -18.88 8.61
CA THR A 125 2.69 -18.59 9.14
C THR A 125 2.82 -19.30 10.50
N PRO A 126 4.00 -19.87 10.84
CA PRO A 126 4.16 -20.58 12.11
C PRO A 126 4.17 -19.67 13.34
N VAL A 127 4.40 -18.35 13.13
CA VAL A 127 4.44 -17.32 14.17
C VAL A 127 3.72 -16.08 13.64
N ASP A 128 3.52 -15.09 14.51
CA ASP A 128 3.00 -13.80 14.10
C ASP A 128 3.89 -13.19 13.02
N GLY A 129 3.27 -12.55 12.02
CA GLY A 129 3.98 -11.96 10.90
C GLY A 129 3.51 -10.55 10.59
N SER A 130 4.43 -9.70 10.15
CA SER A 130 4.17 -8.33 9.71
C SER A 130 5.11 -7.93 8.57
N ASP A 131 4.85 -6.76 7.97
CA ASP A 131 5.70 -6.16 6.93
C ASP A 131 6.04 -7.13 5.80
N PRO A 132 5.03 -7.69 5.11
CA PRO A 132 5.28 -8.67 4.07
C PRO A 132 6.07 -8.08 2.90
N ALA A 133 6.93 -8.90 2.31
CA ALA A 133 7.66 -8.57 1.10
C ALA A 133 7.70 -9.78 0.17
N TRP A 134 7.64 -9.52 -1.13
CA TRP A 134 7.76 -10.54 -2.16
C TRP A 134 9.22 -10.67 -2.59
N GLY A 135 9.68 -11.90 -2.70
CA GLY A 135 10.98 -12.16 -3.29
C GLY A 135 10.94 -12.09 -4.82
N PRO A 136 12.11 -12.06 -5.47
CA PRO A 136 12.17 -12.11 -6.92
C PRO A 136 11.67 -13.47 -7.44
N VAL A 137 11.11 -13.45 -8.64
CA VAL A 137 10.77 -14.70 -9.34
C VAL A 137 12.03 -15.21 -10.00
N PHE A 138 12.47 -16.38 -9.58
CA PHE A 138 13.60 -17.06 -10.23
C PHE A 138 13.06 -17.98 -11.32
N PRO A 139 13.68 -17.98 -12.50
CA PRO A 139 13.28 -18.85 -13.59
C PRO A 139 13.55 -20.32 -13.29
#